data_f2d6cdd896cd394b55dd303324f73625
#
_entry.id   f2d6cdd896cd394b55dd303324f73625
#
_cell.length_a   1.000
_cell.length_b   1.000
_cell.length_c   1.000
_cell.angle_alpha   90.00
_cell.angle_beta   90.00
_cell.angle_gamma   90.00
#
_symmetry.space_group_name_H-M   'P 1'
#
loop_
_entity.id
_entity.type
_entity.pdbx_description
1 polymer ?
#
loop_
_entity_poly.entity_id
_entity_poly.type
_entity_poly.pdbx_seq_one_letter_code
_entity_poly.pdbx_strand_id
1 'polypeptide(L)'
;MPWTPPDPEAPLRIAYLTYRGKPHVGGQGVYSRHLTQALVDLGHHVEVYAGPPYPIIDERIPFHPLPSLDIWADPHPMRKPRLWEWKDWTDALEHLSFATGTFSEPMAFSWRVWRELRTRRNDFDLIQDNQTLGWGILKLHQEQWPILETIHHPITVDRKLELEHARTPWERFGKRRWYAFTKMQTRVAQRMPRILSVSENSMQDISADKGVDLDTIHVVPGGVD
;
A
#
# COMPACT_ATOMS: atom_id res chain seq x y z
N MET A 1 -23.19 1.32 -11.79
CA MET A 1 -23.74 2.69 -11.57
C MET A 1 -22.57 3.61 -11.33
N PRO A 2 -22.58 4.86 -11.81
CA PRO A 2 -21.56 5.81 -11.43
C PRO A 2 -21.58 6.02 -9.91
N TRP A 3 -20.41 6.17 -9.33
CA TRP A 3 -20.28 6.47 -7.90
C TRP A 3 -20.88 7.84 -7.59
N THR A 4 -21.73 7.88 -6.59
CA THR A 4 -22.28 9.14 -6.06
C THR A 4 -21.61 9.38 -4.70
N PRO A 5 -21.03 10.57 -4.46
CA PRO A 5 -20.45 10.87 -3.16
C PRO A 5 -21.53 10.78 -2.08
N PRO A 6 -21.21 10.15 -0.92
CA PRO A 6 -22.12 10.17 0.23
C PRO A 6 -22.31 11.58 0.75
N ASP A 7 -23.34 11.76 1.59
CA ASP A 7 -23.52 12.99 2.35
C ASP A 7 -22.23 13.27 3.15
N PRO A 8 -21.67 14.48 3.10
CA PRO A 8 -20.44 14.82 3.83
C PRO A 8 -20.53 14.60 5.35
N GLU A 9 -21.73 14.67 5.91
CA GLU A 9 -21.99 14.48 7.34
C GLU A 9 -22.31 13.01 7.70
N ALA A 10 -22.50 12.13 6.71
CA ALA A 10 -22.83 10.73 6.96
C ALA A 10 -21.58 9.89 7.29
N PRO A 11 -21.70 8.89 8.18
CA PRO A 11 -20.66 7.91 8.39
C PRO A 11 -20.27 7.18 7.11
N LEU A 12 -18.98 7.12 6.82
CA LEU A 12 -18.43 6.41 5.67
C LEU A 12 -18.17 4.94 6.02
N ARG A 13 -18.31 4.07 5.01
CA ARG A 13 -17.84 2.69 5.05
C ARG A 13 -16.51 2.62 4.30
N ILE A 14 -15.43 2.35 5.03
CA ILE A 14 -14.05 2.49 4.54
C ILE A 14 -13.37 1.12 4.51
N ALA A 15 -12.87 0.71 3.34
CA ALA A 15 -11.90 -0.37 3.23
C ALA A 15 -10.49 0.21 3.37
N TYR A 16 -9.85 0.00 4.50
CA TYR A 16 -8.48 0.44 4.75
C TYR A 16 -7.48 -0.66 4.37
N LEU A 17 -6.49 -0.32 3.56
CA LEU A 17 -5.53 -1.27 3.00
C LEU A 17 -4.12 -0.97 3.50
N THR A 18 -3.39 -2.00 3.92
CA THR A 18 -1.97 -1.91 4.23
C THR A 18 -1.23 -3.19 3.86
N TYR A 19 -0.28 -3.11 2.95
CA TYR A 19 0.43 -4.31 2.49
C TYR A 19 1.41 -4.86 3.54
N ARG A 20 1.74 -4.07 4.55
CA ARG A 20 2.69 -4.40 5.61
C ARG A 20 2.47 -3.52 6.84
N GLY A 21 2.35 -4.13 8.01
CA GLY A 21 2.09 -3.39 9.24
C GLY A 21 2.85 -3.93 10.44
N LYS A 22 4.20 -3.80 10.47
CA LYS A 22 4.94 -4.17 11.69
C LYS A 22 4.36 -3.44 12.90
N PRO A 23 3.93 -4.16 13.96
CA PRO A 23 3.14 -3.54 15.03
C PRO A 23 3.92 -2.56 15.92
N HIS A 24 5.24 -2.76 16.04
CA HIS A 24 6.08 -2.00 16.98
C HIS A 24 7.25 -1.25 16.32
N VAL A 25 7.51 -1.48 15.04
CA VAL A 25 8.65 -0.89 14.32
C VAL A 25 8.21 -0.50 12.91
N GLY A 26 8.47 0.75 12.56
CA GLY A 26 8.11 1.30 11.26
C GLY A 26 6.77 2.05 11.29
N GLY A 27 6.72 3.16 10.55
CA GLY A 27 5.60 4.11 10.62
C GLY A 27 4.24 3.55 10.17
N GLN A 28 4.22 2.64 9.17
CA GLN A 28 2.96 2.20 8.56
C GLN A 28 2.03 1.43 9.51
N GLY A 29 2.56 0.53 10.33
CA GLY A 29 1.74 -0.26 11.27
C GLY A 29 1.16 0.59 12.39
N VAL A 30 1.97 1.48 12.96
CA VAL A 30 1.56 2.43 14.00
C VAL A 30 0.53 3.42 13.44
N TYR A 31 0.81 4.01 12.29
CA TYR A 31 -0.11 4.89 11.59
C TYR A 31 -1.46 4.22 11.29
N SER A 32 -1.45 2.98 10.78
CA SER A 32 -2.67 2.21 10.50
C SER A 32 -3.52 2.05 11.75
N ARG A 33 -2.89 1.69 12.88
CA ARG A 33 -3.57 1.51 14.16
C ARG A 33 -4.28 2.79 14.60
N HIS A 34 -3.53 3.90 14.71
CA HIS A 34 -4.09 5.16 15.22
C HIS A 34 -5.13 5.76 14.28
N LEU A 35 -4.88 5.75 12.97
CA LEU A 35 -5.82 6.29 12.00
C LEU A 35 -7.14 5.52 11.99
N THR A 36 -7.07 4.18 11.91
CA THR A 36 -8.31 3.37 11.84
C THR A 36 -9.12 3.45 13.13
N GLN A 37 -8.44 3.53 14.30
CA GLN A 37 -9.10 3.77 15.58
C GLN A 37 -9.80 5.13 15.59
N ALA A 38 -9.10 6.20 15.20
CA ALA A 38 -9.66 7.55 15.15
C ALA A 38 -10.88 7.65 14.21
N LEU A 39 -10.83 6.98 13.05
CA LEU A 39 -11.95 6.93 12.11
C LEU A 39 -13.18 6.26 12.73
N VAL A 40 -12.99 5.17 13.48
CA VAL A 40 -14.11 4.52 14.22
C VAL A 40 -14.62 5.39 15.34
N ASP A 41 -13.76 6.08 16.08
CA ASP A 41 -14.15 6.99 17.15
C ASP A 41 -14.92 8.22 16.61
N LEU A 42 -14.71 8.59 15.35
CA LEU A 42 -15.49 9.60 14.62
C LEU A 42 -16.82 9.05 14.05
N GLY A 43 -17.11 7.77 14.25
CA GLY A 43 -18.35 7.14 13.84
C GLY A 43 -18.34 6.49 12.46
N HIS A 44 -17.21 6.42 11.78
CA HIS A 44 -17.08 5.71 10.50
C HIS A 44 -17.03 4.19 10.69
N HIS A 45 -17.44 3.44 9.67
CA HIS A 45 -17.30 1.99 9.61
C HIS A 45 -16.03 1.62 8.84
N VAL A 46 -15.06 1.05 9.52
CA VAL A 46 -13.77 0.70 8.94
C VAL A 46 -13.57 -0.81 8.94
N GLU A 47 -13.16 -1.38 7.80
CA GLU A 47 -12.63 -2.73 7.71
C GLU A 47 -11.19 -2.68 7.23
N VAL A 48 -10.29 -3.43 7.87
CA VAL A 48 -8.86 -3.42 7.56
C VAL A 48 -8.46 -4.69 6.82
N TYR A 49 -7.84 -4.52 5.66
CA TYR A 49 -7.24 -5.56 4.84
C TYR A 49 -5.72 -5.41 4.91
N ALA A 50 -5.03 -6.43 5.43
CA ALA A 50 -3.59 -6.32 5.66
C ALA A 50 -2.80 -7.53 5.17
N GLY A 51 -1.60 -7.26 4.64
CA GLY A 51 -0.56 -8.26 4.40
C GLY A 51 0.37 -8.44 5.61
N PRO A 52 1.08 -9.58 5.70
CA PRO A 52 2.04 -9.81 6.77
C PRO A 52 3.31 -8.94 6.62
N PRO A 53 3.98 -8.58 7.73
CA PRO A 53 3.54 -8.76 9.10
C PRO A 53 2.34 -7.88 9.41
N TYR A 54 1.35 -8.47 10.11
CA TYR A 54 0.07 -7.80 10.36
C TYR A 54 0.18 -6.70 11.41
N PRO A 55 -0.55 -5.57 11.23
CA PRO A 55 -0.66 -4.53 12.26
C PRO A 55 -1.50 -5.02 13.46
N ILE A 56 -1.30 -4.39 14.61
CA ILE A 56 -2.23 -4.49 15.73
C ILE A 56 -3.34 -3.46 15.48
N ILE A 57 -4.58 -3.95 15.39
CA ILE A 57 -5.77 -3.14 15.10
C ILE A 57 -6.73 -3.23 16.28
N ASP A 58 -7.53 -2.19 16.51
CA ASP A 58 -8.59 -2.16 17.53
C ASP A 58 -9.59 -3.30 17.32
N GLU A 59 -9.98 -3.99 18.39
CA GLU A 59 -10.86 -5.17 18.35
C GLU A 59 -12.26 -4.87 17.78
N ARG A 60 -12.68 -3.60 17.77
CA ARG A 60 -13.95 -3.16 17.17
C ARG A 60 -13.94 -3.21 15.63
N ILE A 61 -12.76 -3.31 15.03
CA ILE A 61 -12.56 -3.19 13.58
C ILE A 61 -12.47 -4.58 12.96
N PRO A 62 -13.35 -4.94 12.01
CA PRO A 62 -13.21 -6.15 11.23
C PRO A 62 -11.85 -6.21 10.53
N PHE A 63 -11.09 -7.28 10.81
CA PHE A 63 -9.74 -7.47 10.30
C PHE A 63 -9.69 -8.64 9.32
N HIS A 64 -9.23 -8.37 8.09
CA HIS A 64 -9.13 -9.33 7.00
C HIS A 64 -7.65 -9.58 6.66
N PRO A 65 -7.02 -10.62 7.22
CA PRO A 65 -5.66 -10.97 6.86
C PRO A 65 -5.61 -11.48 5.42
N LEU A 66 -4.76 -10.89 4.61
CA LEU A 66 -4.47 -11.34 3.26
C LEU A 66 -3.10 -12.05 3.24
N PRO A 67 -3.08 -13.39 3.42
CA PRO A 67 -1.81 -14.12 3.52
C PRO A 67 -0.99 -13.98 2.24
N SER A 68 0.32 -13.94 2.42
CA SER A 68 1.32 -13.97 1.34
C SER A 68 2.21 -15.21 1.48
N LEU A 69 3.18 -15.35 0.59
CA LEU A 69 4.23 -16.34 0.75
C LEU A 69 5.19 -16.01 1.92
N ASP A 70 5.02 -14.84 2.52
CA ASP A 70 5.79 -14.38 3.68
C ASP A 70 7.32 -14.55 3.50
N ILE A 71 7.79 -14.10 2.35
CA ILE A 71 9.19 -14.23 1.91
C ILE A 71 10.14 -13.50 2.87
N TRP A 72 9.64 -12.48 3.54
CA TRP A 72 10.40 -11.58 4.41
C TRP A 72 10.17 -11.82 5.89
N ALA A 73 9.58 -12.97 6.24
CA ALA A 73 9.32 -13.35 7.62
C ALA A 73 10.60 -13.48 8.45
N ASP A 74 10.58 -12.92 9.66
CA ASP A 74 11.61 -13.21 10.66
C ASP A 74 11.45 -14.67 11.13
N PRO A 75 12.53 -15.39 11.48
CA PRO A 75 13.94 -14.98 11.51
C PRO A 75 14.69 -15.22 10.19
N HIS A 76 14.04 -15.66 9.12
CA HIS A 76 14.69 -16.03 7.86
C HIS A 76 14.19 -15.19 6.69
N PRO A 77 14.54 -13.88 6.62
CA PRO A 77 14.17 -13.04 5.49
C PRO A 77 14.79 -13.59 4.20
N MET A 78 14.11 -13.36 3.08
CA MET A 78 14.48 -13.85 1.75
C MET A 78 14.41 -15.40 1.64
N ARG A 79 13.49 -16.04 2.40
CA ARG A 79 13.24 -17.47 2.23
C ARG A 79 12.79 -17.76 0.80
N LYS A 80 13.14 -18.93 0.28
CA LYS A 80 12.67 -19.39 -1.03
C LYS A 80 11.39 -20.20 -0.85
N PRO A 81 10.23 -19.67 -1.28
CA PRO A 81 8.99 -20.43 -1.24
C PRO A 81 9.09 -21.68 -2.09
N ARG A 82 8.39 -22.74 -1.69
CA ARG A 82 8.30 -23.98 -2.47
C ARG A 82 7.04 -23.93 -3.34
N LEU A 83 7.04 -24.59 -4.49
CA LEU A 83 5.94 -24.53 -5.46
C LEU A 83 4.61 -25.02 -4.88
N TRP A 84 4.61 -25.95 -3.95
CA TRP A 84 3.38 -26.43 -3.28
C TRP A 84 2.80 -25.48 -2.24
N GLU A 85 3.48 -24.36 -1.93
CA GLU A 85 2.95 -23.29 -1.09
C GLU A 85 2.02 -22.35 -1.89
N TRP A 86 2.04 -22.45 -3.21
CA TRP A 86 1.17 -21.65 -4.06
C TRP A 86 -0.28 -22.10 -3.93
N LYS A 87 -1.13 -21.24 -3.44
CA LYS A 87 -2.56 -21.46 -3.33
C LYS A 87 -3.32 -20.92 -4.54
N ASP A 88 -2.76 -19.89 -5.17
CA ASP A 88 -3.34 -19.25 -6.34
C ASP A 88 -2.30 -18.51 -7.19
N TRP A 89 -2.75 -17.88 -8.27
CA TRP A 89 -1.89 -17.17 -9.21
C TRP A 89 -1.15 -15.96 -8.60
N THR A 90 -1.68 -15.35 -7.52
CA THR A 90 -1.02 -14.23 -6.84
C THR A 90 0.23 -14.68 -6.10
N ASP A 91 0.24 -15.89 -5.57
CA ASP A 91 1.41 -16.51 -4.95
C ASP A 91 2.47 -16.83 -6.02
N ALA A 92 2.06 -17.36 -7.17
CA ALA A 92 2.96 -17.56 -8.31
C ALA A 92 3.58 -16.25 -8.77
N LEU A 93 2.78 -15.19 -8.89
CA LEU A 93 3.24 -13.85 -9.27
C LEU A 93 4.24 -13.29 -8.25
N GLU A 94 3.97 -13.45 -6.95
CA GLU A 94 4.85 -13.02 -5.87
C GLU A 94 6.19 -13.74 -5.94
N HIS A 95 6.17 -15.07 -6.04
CA HIS A 95 7.38 -15.88 -6.12
C HIS A 95 8.21 -15.58 -7.38
N LEU A 96 7.59 -15.53 -8.56
CA LEU A 96 8.29 -15.24 -9.80
C LEU A 96 8.89 -13.83 -9.81
N SER A 97 8.19 -12.85 -9.27
CA SER A 97 8.70 -11.49 -9.14
C SER A 97 9.90 -11.44 -8.18
N PHE A 98 9.80 -12.11 -7.04
CA PHE A 98 10.92 -12.26 -6.11
C PHE A 98 12.12 -12.97 -6.75
N ALA A 99 11.89 -14.07 -7.47
CA ALA A 99 12.95 -14.82 -8.16
C ALA A 99 13.71 -13.96 -9.20
N THR A 100 13.06 -12.91 -9.74
CA THR A 100 13.74 -11.94 -10.60
C THR A 100 14.46 -10.83 -9.84
N GLY A 101 14.53 -10.89 -8.51
CA GLY A 101 15.22 -9.93 -7.65
C GLY A 101 14.43 -8.64 -7.38
N THR A 102 13.11 -8.64 -7.56
CA THR A 102 12.25 -7.48 -7.29
C THR A 102 11.51 -7.65 -5.96
N PHE A 103 11.33 -6.56 -5.20
CA PHE A 103 10.46 -6.55 -4.04
C PHE A 103 9.00 -6.68 -4.49
N SER A 104 8.40 -7.85 -4.23
CA SER A 104 7.13 -8.28 -4.84
C SER A 104 5.88 -7.98 -4.01
N GLU A 105 6.04 -7.70 -2.71
CA GLU A 105 4.91 -7.60 -1.77
C GLU A 105 3.83 -6.59 -2.20
N PRO A 106 4.14 -5.31 -2.52
CA PRO A 106 3.08 -4.36 -2.87
C PRO A 106 2.27 -4.79 -4.10
N MET A 107 2.94 -5.39 -5.09
CA MET A 107 2.29 -5.86 -6.30
C MET A 107 1.34 -7.03 -6.00
N ALA A 108 1.84 -8.06 -5.33
CA ALA A 108 1.06 -9.24 -5.02
C ALA A 108 -0.11 -8.92 -4.07
N PHE A 109 0.14 -8.12 -3.02
CA PHE A 109 -0.89 -7.65 -2.12
C PHE A 109 -2.01 -6.92 -2.86
N SER A 110 -1.66 -5.99 -3.74
CA SER A 110 -2.67 -5.21 -4.48
C SER A 110 -3.61 -6.09 -5.31
N TRP A 111 -3.12 -7.19 -5.90
CA TRP A 111 -3.93 -8.15 -6.63
C TRP A 111 -4.80 -9.01 -5.72
N ARG A 112 -4.32 -9.36 -4.52
CA ARG A 112 -5.14 -10.04 -3.49
C ARG A 112 -6.29 -9.15 -3.05
N VAL A 113 -6.01 -7.86 -2.79
CA VAL A 113 -7.02 -6.85 -2.46
C VAL A 113 -8.06 -6.72 -3.58
N TRP A 114 -7.63 -6.55 -4.83
CA TRP A 114 -8.56 -6.47 -5.95
C TRP A 114 -9.47 -7.69 -6.03
N ARG A 115 -8.93 -8.89 -5.88
CA ARG A 115 -9.71 -10.13 -5.90
C ARG A 115 -10.74 -10.18 -4.77
N GLU A 116 -10.39 -9.73 -3.60
CA GLU A 116 -11.27 -9.70 -2.43
C GLU A 116 -12.37 -8.65 -2.59
N LEU A 117 -12.01 -7.44 -2.95
CA LEU A 117 -12.95 -6.32 -2.97
C LEU A 117 -13.86 -6.29 -4.20
N ARG A 118 -13.46 -6.85 -5.34
CA ARG A 118 -14.24 -6.76 -6.60
C ARG A 118 -15.69 -7.23 -6.48
N THR A 119 -16.01 -8.11 -5.55
CA THR A 119 -17.36 -8.62 -5.28
C THR A 119 -18.10 -7.84 -4.21
N ARG A 120 -17.43 -6.90 -3.54
CA ARG A 120 -17.92 -6.13 -2.39
C ARG A 120 -18.15 -4.64 -2.71
N ARG A 121 -18.42 -4.34 -3.99
CA ARG A 121 -18.53 -2.94 -4.48
C ARG A 121 -19.52 -2.08 -3.71
N ASN A 122 -20.60 -2.66 -3.21
CA ASN A 122 -21.65 -1.94 -2.49
C ASN A 122 -21.43 -1.88 -0.96
N ASP A 123 -20.36 -2.53 -0.46
CA ASP A 123 -20.08 -2.57 0.98
C ASP A 123 -19.32 -1.32 1.44
N PHE A 124 -18.61 -0.63 0.53
CA PHE A 124 -17.71 0.47 0.85
C PHE A 124 -18.00 1.72 0.02
N ASP A 125 -17.86 2.85 0.68
CA ASP A 125 -17.95 4.19 0.06
C ASP A 125 -16.58 4.70 -0.37
N LEU A 126 -15.49 4.20 0.27
CA LEU A 126 -14.12 4.61 0.05
C LEU A 126 -13.15 3.46 0.25
N ILE A 127 -12.13 3.38 -0.60
CA ILE A 127 -10.91 2.61 -0.34
C ILE A 127 -9.82 3.60 0.06
N GLN A 128 -9.21 3.40 1.23
CA GLN A 128 -8.01 4.11 1.64
C GLN A 128 -6.80 3.19 1.57
N ASP A 129 -5.92 3.42 0.60
CA ASP A 129 -4.69 2.65 0.41
C ASP A 129 -3.51 3.30 1.13
N ASN A 130 -2.85 2.53 1.99
CA ASN A 130 -1.68 2.98 2.74
C ASN A 130 -0.40 2.59 2.00
N GLN A 131 -0.06 3.39 0.99
CA GLN A 131 1.19 3.33 0.21
C GLN A 131 1.46 1.99 -0.51
N THR A 132 0.45 1.23 -0.88
CA THR A 132 0.64 0.03 -1.70
C THR A 132 0.99 0.40 -3.12
N LEU A 133 0.17 1.25 -3.76
CA LEU A 133 0.38 1.75 -5.12
C LEU A 133 0.63 0.62 -6.14
N GLY A 134 -0.09 -0.49 -6.00
CA GLY A 134 0.06 -1.66 -6.87
C GLY A 134 -0.94 -1.66 -8.04
N TRP A 135 -0.70 -2.54 -9.02
CA TRP A 135 -1.58 -2.66 -10.20
C TRP A 135 -3.01 -3.04 -9.86
N GLY A 136 -3.24 -3.82 -8.78
CA GLY A 136 -4.59 -4.14 -8.31
C GLY A 136 -5.34 -2.89 -7.83
N ILE A 137 -4.67 -1.93 -7.18
CA ILE A 137 -5.25 -0.64 -6.79
C ILE A 137 -5.63 0.17 -8.04
N LEU A 138 -4.74 0.24 -9.03
CA LEU A 138 -5.06 0.89 -10.30
C LEU A 138 -6.26 0.23 -10.99
N LYS A 139 -6.37 -1.10 -10.92
CA LYS A 139 -7.50 -1.84 -11.48
C LYS A 139 -8.81 -1.49 -10.79
N LEU A 140 -8.84 -1.41 -9.45
CA LEU A 140 -9.99 -0.93 -8.69
C LEU A 140 -10.38 0.50 -9.11
N HIS A 141 -9.40 1.40 -9.26
CA HIS A 141 -9.68 2.75 -9.76
C HIS A 141 -10.32 2.75 -11.16
N GLN A 142 -9.80 1.94 -12.09
CA GLN A 142 -10.39 1.78 -13.42
C GLN A 142 -11.83 1.21 -13.38
N GLU A 143 -12.15 0.43 -12.37
CA GLU A 143 -13.50 -0.08 -12.07
C GLU A 143 -14.36 0.94 -11.29
N GLN A 144 -13.92 2.20 -11.26
CA GLN A 144 -14.65 3.33 -10.67
C GLN A 144 -14.82 3.25 -9.14
N TRP A 145 -13.88 2.59 -8.45
CA TRP A 145 -13.84 2.69 -7.00
C TRP A 145 -13.30 4.05 -6.56
N PRO A 146 -13.91 4.71 -5.58
CA PRO A 146 -13.34 5.90 -4.96
C PRO A 146 -12.14 5.49 -4.12
N ILE A 147 -10.96 5.99 -4.50
CA ILE A 147 -9.70 5.67 -3.85
C ILE A 147 -9.06 6.94 -3.31
N LEU A 148 -8.65 6.87 -2.06
CA LEU A 148 -7.78 7.82 -1.39
C LEU A 148 -6.43 7.14 -1.14
N GLU A 149 -5.39 7.64 -1.75
CA GLU A 149 -4.03 7.11 -1.60
C GLU A 149 -3.29 7.86 -0.52
N THR A 150 -2.62 7.17 0.41
CA THR A 150 -1.73 7.80 1.40
C THR A 150 -0.29 7.48 1.06
N ILE A 151 0.55 8.50 0.87
CA ILE A 151 1.98 8.36 0.61
C ILE A 151 2.76 9.09 1.69
N HIS A 152 3.45 8.33 2.55
CA HIS A 152 4.25 8.89 3.64
C HIS A 152 5.57 9.45 3.16
N HIS A 153 6.26 8.69 2.31
CA HIS A 153 7.59 9.02 1.82
C HIS A 153 7.84 8.33 0.47
N PRO A 154 8.41 9.03 -0.53
CA PRO A 154 8.75 8.40 -1.79
C PRO A 154 9.99 7.51 -1.63
N ILE A 155 9.79 6.17 -1.67
CA ILE A 155 10.84 5.14 -1.57
C ILE A 155 11.94 5.32 -2.65
N THR A 156 11.66 6.08 -3.66
CA THR A 156 12.60 6.43 -4.73
C THR A 156 13.76 7.30 -4.25
N VAL A 157 13.61 8.04 -3.16
CA VAL A 157 14.73 8.76 -2.51
C VAL A 157 15.74 7.74 -1.97
N ASP A 158 15.27 6.72 -1.26
CA ASP A 158 16.14 5.63 -0.76
C ASP A 158 16.83 4.92 -1.92
N ARG A 159 16.11 4.67 -3.02
CA ARG A 159 16.68 4.09 -4.24
C ARG A 159 17.81 4.93 -4.81
N LYS A 160 17.68 6.26 -4.88
CA LYS A 160 18.72 7.15 -5.39
C LYS A 160 19.98 7.02 -4.54
N LEU A 161 19.83 7.17 -3.22
CA LEU A 161 20.93 7.06 -2.26
C LEU A 161 21.63 5.71 -2.35
N GLU A 162 20.89 4.60 -2.40
CA GLU A 162 21.50 3.29 -2.49
C GLU A 162 22.22 3.03 -3.82
N LEU A 163 21.72 3.58 -4.93
CA LEU A 163 22.37 3.47 -6.22
C LEU A 163 23.65 4.31 -6.30
N GLU A 164 23.71 5.45 -5.63
CA GLU A 164 24.90 6.29 -5.50
C GLU A 164 26.00 5.60 -4.69
N HIS A 165 25.61 4.89 -3.63
CA HIS A 165 26.55 4.16 -2.76
C HIS A 165 26.96 2.77 -3.30
N ALA A 166 26.40 2.34 -4.43
CA ALA A 166 26.76 1.05 -5.04
C ALA A 166 28.22 1.05 -5.57
N ARG A 167 29.03 0.15 -5.02
CA ARG A 167 30.47 0.08 -5.28
C ARG A 167 30.82 -0.67 -6.57
N THR A 168 29.95 -1.58 -7.02
CA THR A 168 30.19 -2.40 -8.22
C THR A 168 29.04 -2.31 -9.21
N PRO A 169 29.29 -2.54 -10.53
CA PRO A 169 28.21 -2.61 -11.52
C PRO A 169 27.16 -3.68 -11.19
N TRP A 170 27.59 -4.80 -10.61
CA TRP A 170 26.71 -5.90 -10.22
C TRP A 170 25.81 -5.54 -9.04
N GLU A 171 26.35 -4.89 -8.02
CA GLU A 171 25.57 -4.35 -6.91
C GLU A 171 24.55 -3.31 -7.40
N ARG A 172 24.97 -2.42 -8.30
CA ARG A 172 24.07 -1.44 -8.91
C ARG A 172 22.95 -2.11 -9.72
N PHE A 173 23.24 -3.18 -10.44
CA PHE A 173 22.23 -3.96 -11.15
C PHE A 173 21.24 -4.60 -10.18
N GLY A 174 21.72 -5.25 -9.10
CA GLY A 174 20.89 -5.84 -8.06
C GLY A 174 19.94 -4.83 -7.42
N LYS A 175 20.48 -3.65 -7.03
CA LYS A 175 19.66 -2.55 -6.47
C LYS A 175 18.63 -2.02 -7.46
N ARG A 176 18.99 -1.86 -8.74
CA ARG A 176 18.00 -1.48 -9.78
C ARG A 176 16.87 -2.49 -9.92
N ARG A 177 17.18 -3.78 -9.83
CA ARG A 177 16.19 -4.85 -9.88
C ARG A 177 15.31 -4.82 -8.64
N TRP A 178 15.90 -4.69 -7.46
CA TRP A 178 15.19 -4.60 -6.19
C TRP A 178 14.14 -3.50 -6.21
N TYR A 179 14.53 -2.30 -6.58
CA TYR A 179 13.65 -1.13 -6.64
C TYR A 179 12.80 -1.05 -7.92
N ALA A 180 12.71 -2.11 -8.74
CA ALA A 180 11.90 -2.06 -9.96
C ALA A 180 10.42 -1.81 -9.70
N PHE A 181 9.91 -2.23 -8.53
CA PHE A 181 8.53 -1.98 -8.11
C PHE A 181 8.20 -0.48 -7.97
N THR A 182 9.17 0.38 -7.71
CA THR A 182 8.92 1.83 -7.61
C THR A 182 8.42 2.43 -8.91
N LYS A 183 8.77 1.84 -10.07
CA LYS A 183 8.20 2.25 -11.37
C LYS A 183 6.71 1.97 -11.46
N MET A 184 6.25 0.86 -10.88
CA MET A 184 4.83 0.55 -10.75
C MET A 184 4.16 1.59 -9.85
N GLN A 185 4.71 1.82 -8.66
CA GLN A 185 4.16 2.79 -7.71
C GLN A 185 4.06 4.20 -8.32
N THR A 186 5.08 4.64 -9.07
CA THR A 186 5.04 5.94 -9.77
C THR A 186 3.90 5.99 -10.79
N ARG A 187 3.75 4.94 -11.63
CA ARG A 187 2.69 4.92 -12.63
C ARG A 187 1.29 4.86 -12.04
N VAL A 188 1.14 4.20 -10.89
CA VAL A 188 -0.12 4.15 -10.15
C VAL A 188 -0.41 5.51 -9.51
N ALA A 189 0.55 6.08 -8.78
CA ALA A 189 0.41 7.39 -8.14
C ALA A 189 -0.04 8.49 -9.13
N GLN A 190 0.57 8.53 -10.33
CA GLN A 190 0.19 9.48 -11.40
C GLN A 190 -1.27 9.37 -11.88
N ARG A 191 -1.97 8.32 -11.50
CA ARG A 191 -3.37 8.07 -11.92
C ARG A 191 -4.35 8.11 -10.76
N MET A 192 -3.85 8.28 -9.55
CA MET A 192 -4.73 8.41 -8.37
C MET A 192 -5.35 9.81 -8.34
N PRO A 193 -6.66 9.90 -8.10
CA PRO A 193 -7.38 11.16 -8.14
C PRO A 193 -7.08 12.06 -6.93
N ARG A 194 -6.73 11.45 -5.80
CA ARG A 194 -6.43 12.14 -4.54
C ARG A 194 -5.36 11.38 -3.77
N ILE A 195 -4.38 12.14 -3.27
CA ILE A 195 -3.27 11.62 -2.49
C ILE A 195 -3.20 12.41 -1.18
N LEU A 196 -3.05 11.70 -0.08
CA LEU A 196 -2.69 12.28 1.22
C LEU A 196 -1.19 12.15 1.44
N SER A 197 -0.59 13.20 1.96
CA SER A 197 0.79 13.20 2.45
C SER A 197 0.86 13.72 3.87
N VAL A 198 1.90 13.32 4.60
CA VAL A 198 2.04 13.63 6.03
C VAL A 198 2.74 14.96 6.30
N SER A 199 3.34 15.59 5.29
CA SER A 199 4.03 16.88 5.42
C SER A 199 4.18 17.59 4.08
N GLU A 200 4.38 18.91 4.12
CA GLU A 200 4.67 19.73 2.95
C GLU A 200 5.96 19.27 2.23
N ASN A 201 6.98 18.89 2.98
CA ASN A 201 8.22 18.37 2.39
C ASN A 201 7.96 17.06 1.64
N SER A 202 7.20 16.13 2.24
CA SER A 202 6.83 14.88 1.56
C SER A 202 5.99 15.14 0.31
N MET A 203 5.07 16.12 0.34
CA MET A 203 4.28 16.53 -0.81
C MET A 203 5.19 16.99 -1.97
N GLN A 204 6.15 17.87 -1.69
CA GLN A 204 7.12 18.34 -2.70
C GLN A 204 7.96 17.19 -3.26
N ASP A 205 8.45 16.30 -2.39
CA ASP A 205 9.22 15.14 -2.79
C ASP A 205 8.42 14.17 -3.66
N ILE A 206 7.14 13.91 -3.32
CA ILE A 206 6.23 13.06 -4.10
C ILE A 206 6.01 13.67 -5.48
N SER A 207 5.73 14.95 -5.55
CA SER A 207 5.52 15.66 -6.82
C SER A 207 6.78 15.60 -7.69
N ALA A 208 7.93 15.99 -7.14
CA ALA A 208 9.20 16.05 -7.86
C ALA A 208 9.67 14.66 -8.34
N ASP A 209 9.48 13.63 -7.52
CA ASP A 209 10.01 12.29 -7.80
C ASP A 209 9.06 11.45 -8.67
N LYS A 210 7.77 11.55 -8.45
CA LYS A 210 6.77 10.73 -9.15
C LYS A 210 6.08 11.46 -10.30
N GLY A 211 6.28 12.78 -10.43
CA GLY A 211 5.59 13.59 -11.44
C GLY A 211 4.08 13.63 -11.22
N VAL A 212 3.67 13.68 -9.95
CA VAL A 212 2.26 13.88 -9.54
C VAL A 212 1.98 15.37 -9.43
N ASP A 213 0.82 15.80 -9.89
CA ASP A 213 0.40 17.20 -9.77
C ASP A 213 0.20 17.56 -8.28
N LEU A 214 0.75 18.71 -7.88
CA LEU A 214 0.62 19.21 -6.50
C LEU A 214 -0.83 19.40 -6.07
N ASP A 215 -1.70 19.80 -7.00
CA ASP A 215 -3.13 20.01 -6.72
C ASP A 215 -3.87 18.71 -6.35
N THR A 216 -3.30 17.56 -6.65
CA THR A 216 -3.87 16.26 -6.27
C THR A 216 -3.39 15.78 -4.90
N ILE A 217 -2.39 16.44 -4.31
CA ILE A 217 -1.78 16.04 -3.05
C ILE A 217 -2.26 16.97 -1.92
N HIS A 218 -2.85 16.37 -0.91
CA HIS A 218 -3.34 17.09 0.28
C HIS A 218 -2.49 16.72 1.49
N VAL A 219 -2.03 17.71 2.24
CA VAL A 219 -1.22 17.47 3.43
C VAL A 219 -2.13 17.33 4.65
N VAL A 220 -2.03 16.18 5.29
CA VAL A 220 -2.67 15.89 6.57
C VAL A 220 -1.59 15.42 7.54
N PRO A 221 -1.08 16.30 8.43
CA PRO A 221 -0.03 15.95 9.36
C PRO A 221 -0.45 14.80 10.27
N GLY A 222 0.48 13.89 10.55
CA GLY A 222 0.28 12.86 11.56
C GLY A 222 0.10 13.51 12.94
N GLY A 223 -0.89 13.04 13.70
CA GLY A 223 -1.04 13.42 15.10
C GLY A 223 0.09 12.85 15.94
N VAL A 224 0.31 13.47 17.11
CA VAL A 224 1.13 12.94 18.20
C VAL A 224 0.23 12.84 19.43
N ASP A 225 0.40 11.76 20.20
CA ASP A 225 -0.26 11.58 21.51
C ASP A 225 0.44 12.42 22.59
#